data_557e555ee04751e5c0c41c121079324b
#
_entry.id   557e555ee04751e5c0c41c121079324b
#
_cell.length_a   1.000
_cell.length_b   1.000
_cell.length_c   1.000
_cell.angle_alpha   90.00
_cell.angle_beta   90.00
_cell.angle_gamma   90.00
#
_symmetry.space_group_name_H-M   'P 1'
#
loop_
_entity.id
_entity.type
_entity.pdbx_description
1 polymer ?
#
loop_
_entity_poly.entity_id
_entity_poly.type
_entity_poly.pdbx_seq_one_letter_code
_entity_poly.pdbx_strand_id
1 'polypeptide(L)'
;MPLRIALLTSEITPWSKTGGLADVTGALAKHLALAGHDVHVFTPLYSGIDRALFGLPPPEAGVVTTTLPGCTATVHFIDDPALYARAGLYTDDADEHRRFIALTRAAFETCRRTGFAPQILHCNDWHTAFGPLLLDAEYAQDPLFSGTRSVLTIHNIGYQGIFDARQVADLGLADPHWLHQDDLRAGIVNALKHGILYAHAVTTVSPTYAREICTAEYGMGLEQVLRARGSAVAGILNGVDYDEWDPRRDRHLPIHYDEHTLRAKAELKRTFLARQGLP
;
A
#
# COMPACT_ATOMS: atom_id res chain seq x y z
N MET A 1 -0.35 -18.79 -15.43
CA MET A 1 -0.38 -19.58 -14.18
C MET A 1 -0.77 -18.69 -13.03
N PRO A 2 -1.59 -19.13 -12.08
CA PRO A 2 -1.87 -18.39 -10.85
C PRO A 2 -0.58 -18.04 -10.09
N LEU A 3 -0.50 -16.83 -9.59
CA LEU A 3 0.60 -16.39 -8.73
C LEU A 3 0.09 -16.28 -7.29
N ARG A 4 0.96 -16.52 -6.32
CA ARG A 4 0.75 -16.19 -4.91
C ARG A 4 1.34 -14.81 -4.64
N ILE A 5 0.50 -13.89 -4.20
CA ILE A 5 0.82 -12.47 -4.06
C ILE A 5 0.59 -12.03 -2.62
N ALA A 6 1.63 -11.57 -1.94
CA ALA A 6 1.53 -10.83 -0.68
C ALA A 6 1.50 -9.33 -1.01
N LEU A 7 0.35 -8.68 -0.79
CA LEU A 7 0.17 -7.25 -1.01
C LEU A 7 0.17 -6.53 0.35
N LEU A 8 1.17 -5.68 0.57
CA LEU A 8 1.33 -4.91 1.78
C LEU A 8 0.87 -3.46 1.55
N THR A 9 0.00 -2.96 2.41
CA THR A 9 -0.57 -1.61 2.28
C THR A 9 -0.93 -1.02 3.63
N SER A 10 -0.85 0.31 3.76
CA SER A 10 -1.28 1.01 4.97
C SER A 10 -2.79 1.23 5.04
N GLU A 11 -3.50 1.19 3.92
CA GLU A 11 -4.95 1.36 3.87
C GLU A 11 -5.57 0.51 2.76
N ILE A 12 -6.83 0.11 2.96
CA ILE A 12 -7.60 -0.69 1.99
C ILE A 12 -9.10 -0.46 2.17
N THR A 13 -9.82 -0.22 1.07
CA THR A 13 -11.29 -0.24 1.08
C THR A 13 -11.83 -1.66 1.28
N PRO A 14 -12.95 -1.82 2.00
CA PRO A 14 -13.82 -0.78 2.57
C PRO A 14 -13.48 -0.37 4.01
N TRP A 15 -12.38 -0.85 4.61
CA TRP A 15 -12.14 -0.75 6.05
C TRP A 15 -11.40 0.51 6.50
N SER A 16 -10.38 0.92 5.73
CA SER A 16 -9.54 2.06 6.09
C SER A 16 -9.21 2.87 4.84
N LYS A 17 -9.48 4.19 4.89
CA LYS A 17 -9.30 5.06 3.73
C LYS A 17 -9.06 6.50 4.16
N THR A 18 -7.99 7.09 3.64
CA THR A 18 -7.76 8.54 3.66
C THR A 18 -7.66 9.11 2.24
N GLY A 19 -7.22 8.30 1.29
CA GLY A 19 -6.95 8.73 -0.09
C GLY A 19 -7.18 7.64 -1.13
N GLY A 20 -6.59 7.86 -2.30
CA GLY A 20 -6.73 6.94 -3.43
C GLY A 20 -5.99 5.60 -3.27
N LEU A 21 -5.02 5.51 -2.33
CA LEU A 21 -4.29 4.28 -2.07
C LEU A 21 -5.24 3.15 -1.68
N ALA A 22 -6.20 3.42 -0.79
CA ALA A 22 -7.17 2.44 -0.33
C ALA A 22 -8.04 1.88 -1.47
N ASP A 23 -8.51 2.76 -2.37
CA ASP A 23 -9.32 2.36 -3.53
C ASP A 23 -8.50 1.48 -4.47
N VAL A 24 -7.27 1.89 -4.76
CA VAL A 24 -6.38 1.15 -5.67
C VAL A 24 -6.02 -0.21 -5.12
N THR A 25 -5.62 -0.29 -3.85
CA THR A 25 -5.20 -1.56 -3.24
C THR A 25 -6.37 -2.53 -3.09
N GLY A 26 -7.56 -2.04 -2.72
CA GLY A 26 -8.78 -2.85 -2.68
C GLY A 26 -9.18 -3.37 -4.05
N ALA A 27 -9.25 -2.49 -5.06
CA ALA A 27 -9.58 -2.86 -6.43
C ALA A 27 -8.54 -3.82 -7.02
N LEU A 28 -7.24 -3.54 -6.83
CA LEU A 28 -6.16 -4.39 -7.35
C LEU A 28 -6.22 -5.80 -6.75
N ALA A 29 -6.34 -5.90 -5.42
CA ALA A 29 -6.46 -7.20 -4.75
C ALA A 29 -7.67 -8.00 -5.26
N LYS A 30 -8.83 -7.34 -5.39
CA LYS A 30 -10.07 -7.93 -5.93
C LYS A 30 -9.86 -8.44 -7.36
N HIS A 31 -9.34 -7.61 -8.25
CA HIS A 31 -9.20 -7.99 -9.66
C HIS A 31 -8.12 -9.06 -9.88
N LEU A 32 -7.03 -9.04 -9.12
CA LEU A 32 -6.02 -10.12 -9.16
C LEU A 32 -6.61 -11.44 -8.69
N ALA A 33 -7.42 -11.44 -7.61
CA ALA A 33 -8.10 -12.65 -7.14
C ALA A 33 -9.12 -13.17 -8.15
N LEU A 34 -9.91 -12.27 -8.77
CA LEU A 34 -10.86 -12.63 -9.84
C LEU A 34 -10.15 -13.16 -11.11
N ALA A 35 -8.92 -12.73 -11.36
CA ALA A 35 -8.07 -13.27 -12.42
C ALA A 35 -7.46 -14.64 -12.06
N GLY A 36 -7.75 -15.18 -10.88
CA GLY A 36 -7.34 -16.50 -10.43
C GLY A 36 -6.00 -16.54 -9.70
N HIS A 37 -5.48 -15.39 -9.26
CA HIS A 37 -4.31 -15.33 -8.39
C HIS A 37 -4.69 -15.57 -6.92
N ASP A 38 -3.78 -16.16 -6.15
CA ASP A 38 -3.91 -16.30 -4.70
C ASP A 38 -3.33 -15.05 -4.02
N VAL A 39 -4.24 -14.19 -3.52
CA VAL A 39 -3.88 -12.85 -3.04
C VAL A 39 -4.09 -12.76 -1.54
N HIS A 40 -3.03 -12.46 -0.80
CA HIS A 40 -3.05 -12.15 0.62
C HIS A 40 -2.67 -10.69 0.84
N VAL A 41 -3.56 -9.91 1.44
CA VAL A 41 -3.35 -8.50 1.76
C VAL A 41 -2.99 -8.35 3.23
N PHE A 42 -1.97 -7.55 3.53
CA PHE A 42 -1.53 -7.26 4.90
C PHE A 42 -1.69 -5.76 5.16
N THR A 43 -2.43 -5.41 6.20
CA THR A 43 -2.77 -4.03 6.55
C THR A 43 -2.94 -3.86 8.06
N PRO A 44 -2.77 -2.68 8.65
CA PRO A 44 -3.01 -2.48 10.07
C PRO A 44 -4.49 -2.62 10.45
N LEU A 45 -4.77 -3.14 11.64
CA LEU A 45 -6.08 -3.05 12.28
C LEU A 45 -6.18 -1.72 13.05
N TYR A 46 -6.56 -0.67 12.37
CA TYR A 46 -6.75 0.64 13.02
C TYR A 46 -7.95 0.65 13.95
N SER A 47 -7.87 1.41 15.03
CA SER A 47 -8.97 1.55 16.01
C SER A 47 -10.27 2.12 15.43
N GLY A 48 -10.17 2.86 14.30
CA GLY A 48 -11.33 3.39 13.59
C GLY A 48 -12.11 2.35 12.77
N ILE A 49 -11.60 1.12 12.65
CA ILE A 49 -12.30 0.04 11.94
C ILE A 49 -13.35 -0.56 12.86
N ASP A 50 -14.64 -0.41 12.49
CA ASP A 50 -15.75 -1.02 13.23
C ASP A 50 -15.79 -2.54 12.97
N ARG A 51 -15.22 -3.28 13.91
CA ARG A 51 -15.13 -4.75 13.82
C ARG A 51 -16.49 -5.44 13.79
N ALA A 52 -17.48 -4.87 14.49
CA ALA A 52 -18.83 -5.44 14.55
C ALA A 52 -19.57 -5.21 13.22
N LEU A 53 -19.46 -4.00 12.65
CA LEU A 53 -20.04 -3.66 11.35
C LEU A 53 -19.54 -4.57 10.23
N PHE A 54 -18.25 -4.88 10.26
CA PHE A 54 -17.61 -5.72 9.23
C PHE A 54 -17.57 -7.21 9.59
N GLY A 55 -18.13 -7.61 10.75
CA GLY A 55 -18.15 -9.00 11.19
C GLY A 55 -16.74 -9.61 11.32
N LEU A 56 -15.75 -8.82 11.73
CA LEU A 56 -14.38 -9.29 11.85
C LEU A 56 -14.25 -10.26 13.04
N PRO A 57 -13.60 -11.42 12.85
CA PRO A 57 -13.40 -12.38 13.93
C PRO A 57 -12.42 -11.84 14.99
N PRO A 58 -12.31 -12.51 16.15
CA PRO A 58 -11.26 -12.20 17.12
C PRO A 58 -9.87 -12.46 16.53
N PRO A 59 -8.82 -11.76 17.03
CA PRO A 59 -7.47 -11.98 16.55
C PRO A 59 -6.92 -13.35 16.97
N GLU A 60 -6.17 -13.96 16.09
CA GLU A 60 -5.36 -15.14 16.37
C GLU A 60 -3.88 -14.77 16.21
N ALA A 61 -3.11 -14.92 17.28
CA ALA A 61 -1.70 -14.52 17.33
C ALA A 61 -1.43 -13.10 16.78
N GLY A 62 -2.28 -12.12 17.19
CA GLY A 62 -2.13 -10.71 16.76
C GLY A 62 -2.56 -10.43 15.32
N VAL A 63 -3.31 -11.32 14.68
CA VAL A 63 -3.81 -11.12 13.31
C VAL A 63 -5.30 -11.45 13.24
N VAL A 64 -6.08 -10.56 12.65
CA VAL A 64 -7.47 -10.79 12.29
C VAL A 64 -7.52 -11.12 10.79
N THR A 65 -8.04 -12.29 10.45
CA THR A 65 -8.10 -12.74 9.06
C THR A 65 -9.54 -12.76 8.56
N THR A 66 -9.77 -12.19 7.38
CA THR A 66 -11.07 -12.18 6.70
C THR A 66 -10.89 -12.25 5.18
N THR A 67 -11.99 -12.23 4.46
CA THR A 67 -11.98 -12.22 2.97
C THR A 67 -12.40 -10.84 2.48
N LEU A 68 -11.72 -10.34 1.44
CA LEU A 68 -12.10 -9.08 0.78
C LEU A 68 -13.48 -9.25 0.10
N PRO A 69 -14.43 -8.35 0.33
CA PRO A 69 -15.76 -8.45 -0.26
C PRO A 69 -15.73 -8.61 -1.79
N GLY A 70 -16.53 -9.55 -2.30
CA GLY A 70 -16.72 -9.75 -3.73
C GLY A 70 -15.62 -10.56 -4.44
N CYS A 71 -14.66 -11.14 -3.70
CA CYS A 71 -13.62 -12.01 -4.28
C CYS A 71 -13.08 -13.01 -3.26
N THR A 72 -12.01 -13.73 -3.63
CA THR A 72 -11.37 -14.74 -2.76
C THR A 72 -10.09 -14.26 -2.09
N ALA A 73 -9.73 -12.97 -2.25
CA ALA A 73 -8.52 -12.42 -1.62
C ALA A 73 -8.64 -12.47 -0.09
N THR A 74 -7.60 -12.96 0.57
CA THR A 74 -7.51 -13.01 2.03
C THR A 74 -6.92 -11.70 2.55
N VAL A 75 -7.52 -11.13 3.59
CA VAL A 75 -7.02 -9.92 4.25
C VAL A 75 -6.59 -10.25 5.67
N HIS A 76 -5.35 -9.92 5.99
CA HIS A 76 -4.74 -10.05 7.30
C HIS A 76 -4.56 -8.67 7.92
N PHE A 77 -5.37 -8.37 8.92
CA PHE A 77 -5.22 -7.17 9.73
C PHE A 77 -4.23 -7.44 10.87
N ILE A 78 -3.18 -6.67 10.94
CA ILE A 78 -2.20 -6.74 12.02
C ILE A 78 -2.78 -6.00 13.23
N ASP A 79 -3.09 -6.75 14.30
CA ASP A 79 -3.71 -6.25 15.52
C ASP A 79 -2.63 -5.96 16.58
N ASP A 80 -2.15 -4.74 16.59
CA ASP A 80 -1.28 -4.20 17.63
C ASP A 80 -1.85 -2.86 18.13
N PRO A 81 -2.67 -2.88 19.22
CA PRO A 81 -3.28 -1.66 19.73
C PRO A 81 -2.27 -0.59 20.18
N ALA A 82 -1.07 -0.97 20.59
CA ALA A 82 -0.04 0.00 20.97
C ALA A 82 0.42 0.85 19.78
N LEU A 83 0.38 0.28 18.58
CA LEU A 83 0.80 0.94 17.34
C LEU A 83 -0.38 1.55 16.56
N TYR A 84 -1.56 0.89 16.56
CA TYR A 84 -2.65 1.26 15.65
C TYR A 84 -3.88 1.85 16.33
N ALA A 85 -3.94 1.89 17.68
CA ALA A 85 -5.01 2.58 18.40
C ALA A 85 -4.71 4.08 18.55
N ARG A 86 -4.62 4.79 17.43
CA ARG A 86 -4.37 6.23 17.34
C ARG A 86 -5.56 6.95 16.69
N ALA A 87 -5.58 8.29 16.80
CA ALA A 87 -6.69 9.12 16.32
C ALA A 87 -6.87 9.08 14.79
N GLY A 88 -5.83 8.72 14.04
CA GLY A 88 -5.85 8.66 12.58
C GLY A 88 -5.06 7.47 12.03
N LEU A 89 -5.24 7.22 10.72
CA LEU A 89 -4.45 6.22 10.02
C LEU A 89 -2.97 6.64 9.98
N TYR A 90 -2.72 7.91 9.78
CA TYR A 90 -1.41 8.54 9.77
C TYR A 90 -1.34 9.61 10.85
N THR A 91 -0.18 9.73 11.48
CA THR A 91 0.09 10.71 12.54
C THR A 91 1.47 11.36 12.31
N ASP A 92 1.70 12.50 12.96
CA ASP A 92 3.01 13.16 12.94
C ASP A 92 3.88 12.75 14.15
N ASP A 93 3.59 11.59 14.75
CA ASP A 93 4.31 11.09 15.90
C ASP A 93 5.73 10.66 15.53
N ALA A 94 6.68 10.92 16.42
CA ALA A 94 8.10 10.62 16.20
C ALA A 94 8.40 9.11 15.99
N ASP A 95 7.46 8.24 16.34
CA ASP A 95 7.56 6.78 16.19
C ASP A 95 6.68 6.22 15.05
N GLU A 96 6.19 7.07 14.14
CA GLU A 96 5.33 6.66 13.03
C GLU A 96 5.96 5.54 12.19
N HIS A 97 7.26 5.58 11.98
CA HIS A 97 8.01 4.55 11.26
C HIS A 97 7.88 3.16 11.90
N ARG A 98 7.78 3.05 13.24
CA ARG A 98 7.63 1.78 13.97
C ARG A 98 6.37 1.04 13.57
N ARG A 99 5.29 1.76 13.35
CA ARG A 99 3.99 1.21 12.96
C ARG A 99 4.10 0.39 11.67
N PHE A 100 4.79 0.93 10.70
CA PHE A 100 4.89 0.36 9.37
C PHE A 100 6.05 -0.64 9.22
N ILE A 101 7.09 -0.50 10.02
CA ILE A 101 8.09 -1.57 10.21
C ILE A 101 7.41 -2.81 10.82
N ALA A 102 6.60 -2.63 11.86
CA ALA A 102 5.85 -3.71 12.49
C ALA A 102 4.88 -4.38 11.52
N LEU A 103 4.12 -3.61 10.72
CA LEU A 103 3.27 -4.14 9.65
C LEU A 103 4.06 -5.06 8.71
N THR A 104 5.20 -4.56 8.22
CA THR A 104 6.01 -5.30 7.24
C THR A 104 6.56 -6.59 7.83
N ARG A 105 7.10 -6.54 9.06
CA ARG A 105 7.60 -7.74 9.75
C ARG A 105 6.49 -8.73 10.06
N ALA A 106 5.34 -8.26 10.54
CA ALA A 106 4.19 -9.10 10.84
C ALA A 106 3.65 -9.80 9.58
N ALA A 107 3.76 -9.18 8.40
CA ALA A 107 3.40 -9.82 7.13
C ALA A 107 4.30 -11.04 6.84
N PHE A 108 5.62 -10.93 6.99
CA PHE A 108 6.53 -12.05 6.82
C PHE A 108 6.25 -13.18 7.83
N GLU A 109 6.08 -12.83 9.11
CA GLU A 109 5.78 -13.81 10.16
C GLU A 109 4.43 -14.50 9.95
N THR A 110 3.43 -13.76 9.46
CA THR A 110 2.14 -14.36 9.11
C THR A 110 2.27 -15.32 7.93
N CYS A 111 3.05 -14.98 6.92
CA CYS A 111 3.36 -15.91 5.81
C CYS A 111 4.02 -17.20 6.34
N ARG A 112 4.99 -17.10 7.25
CA ARG A 112 5.64 -18.26 7.87
C ARG A 112 4.64 -19.12 8.64
N ARG A 113 3.83 -18.49 9.50
CA ARG A 113 2.86 -19.19 10.33
C ARG A 113 1.79 -19.92 9.52
N THR A 114 1.36 -19.32 8.41
CA THR A 114 0.31 -19.89 7.54
C THR A 114 0.86 -20.81 6.45
N GLY A 115 2.18 -20.85 6.27
CA GLY A 115 2.82 -21.58 5.17
C GLY A 115 2.58 -20.93 3.80
N PHE A 116 2.15 -19.67 3.76
CA PHE A 116 1.95 -18.94 2.53
C PHE A 116 3.29 -18.49 1.95
N ALA A 117 3.70 -19.10 0.85
CA ALA A 117 4.96 -18.81 0.14
C ALA A 117 4.72 -17.85 -1.03
N PRO A 118 4.81 -16.54 -0.86
CA PRO A 118 4.51 -15.58 -1.92
C PRO A 118 5.56 -15.67 -3.03
N GLN A 119 5.12 -15.59 -4.28
CA GLN A 119 5.98 -15.39 -5.44
C GLN A 119 6.23 -13.90 -5.68
N ILE A 120 5.26 -13.07 -5.30
CA ILE A 120 5.36 -11.61 -5.38
C ILE A 120 5.10 -11.01 -3.99
N LEU A 121 6.02 -10.18 -3.54
CA LEU A 121 5.86 -9.27 -2.43
C LEU A 121 5.59 -7.87 -3.01
N HIS A 122 4.34 -7.41 -2.96
CA HIS A 122 3.95 -6.11 -3.50
C HIS A 122 3.79 -5.09 -2.38
N CYS A 123 4.71 -4.17 -2.30
CA CYS A 123 4.76 -3.10 -1.30
C CYS A 123 4.21 -1.79 -1.88
N ASN A 124 3.45 -1.03 -1.08
CA ASN A 124 2.80 0.21 -1.49
C ASN A 124 3.27 1.38 -0.62
N ASP A 125 3.83 2.41 -1.26
CA ASP A 125 4.41 3.61 -0.66
C ASP A 125 5.45 3.34 0.44
N TRP A 126 5.90 4.40 1.11
CA TRP A 126 6.94 4.34 2.14
C TRP A 126 6.58 3.43 3.33
N HIS A 127 5.28 3.29 3.61
CA HIS A 127 4.76 2.50 4.71
C HIS A 127 5.20 1.03 4.68
N THR A 128 5.39 0.49 3.49
CA THR A 128 5.80 -0.91 3.33
C THR A 128 7.13 -1.05 2.57
N ALA A 129 7.80 0.08 2.33
CA ALA A 129 9.00 0.14 1.48
C ALA A 129 10.23 -0.58 2.08
N PHE A 130 10.24 -0.90 3.37
CA PHE A 130 11.25 -1.78 3.94
C PHE A 130 11.07 -3.26 3.58
N GLY A 131 9.92 -3.66 3.00
CA GLY A 131 9.67 -5.04 2.59
C GLY A 131 10.74 -5.62 1.67
N PRO A 132 11.11 -4.94 0.56
CA PRO A 132 12.20 -5.40 -0.31
C PRO A 132 13.55 -5.54 0.40
N LEU A 133 13.92 -4.58 1.23
CA LEU A 133 15.17 -4.65 2.00
C LEU A 133 15.17 -5.82 2.98
N LEU A 134 14.09 -6.00 3.75
CA LEU A 134 13.98 -7.11 4.70
C LEU A 134 13.99 -8.46 3.98
N LEU A 135 13.34 -8.55 2.81
CA LEU A 135 13.35 -9.76 1.99
C LEU A 135 14.79 -10.19 1.67
N ASP A 136 15.65 -9.26 1.25
CA ASP A 136 17.04 -9.55 0.90
C ASP A 136 17.91 -9.75 2.14
N ALA A 137 17.76 -8.91 3.17
CA ALA A 137 18.64 -8.91 4.33
C ALA A 137 18.40 -10.08 5.31
N GLU A 138 17.13 -10.47 5.50
CA GLU A 138 16.77 -11.42 6.56
C GLU A 138 16.06 -12.68 6.06
N TYR A 139 15.33 -12.58 4.93
CA TYR A 139 14.51 -13.68 4.44
C TYR A 139 15.05 -14.38 3.18
N ALA A 140 16.16 -13.89 2.61
CA ALA A 140 16.73 -14.48 1.37
C ALA A 140 17.11 -15.96 1.51
N GLN A 141 17.49 -16.41 2.72
CA GLN A 141 17.86 -17.80 3.00
C GLN A 141 16.68 -18.64 3.51
N ASP A 142 15.52 -18.04 3.73
CA ASP A 142 14.32 -18.76 4.14
C ASP A 142 13.70 -19.45 2.92
N PRO A 143 13.55 -20.79 2.94
CA PRO A 143 12.97 -21.52 1.81
C PRO A 143 11.59 -21.04 1.38
N LEU A 144 10.80 -20.46 2.32
CA LEU A 144 9.48 -19.94 2.04
C LEU A 144 9.52 -18.74 1.09
N PHE A 145 10.59 -17.92 1.17
CA PHE A 145 10.73 -16.66 0.42
C PHE A 145 11.82 -16.72 -0.67
N SER A 146 12.56 -17.83 -0.80
CA SER A 146 13.71 -17.96 -1.72
C SER A 146 13.39 -17.68 -3.18
N GLY A 147 12.13 -17.81 -3.59
CA GLY A 147 11.65 -17.51 -4.96
C GLY A 147 10.86 -16.20 -5.06
N THR A 148 10.74 -15.44 -3.97
CA THR A 148 9.92 -14.22 -3.93
C THR A 148 10.58 -13.08 -4.68
N ARG A 149 9.81 -12.37 -5.50
CA ARG A 149 10.23 -11.12 -6.16
C ARG A 149 9.43 -9.95 -5.59
N SER A 150 10.11 -8.84 -5.30
CA SER A 150 9.48 -7.65 -4.73
C SER A 150 9.12 -6.62 -5.78
N VAL A 151 7.95 -6.01 -5.61
CA VAL A 151 7.48 -4.84 -6.38
C VAL A 151 7.19 -3.74 -5.38
N LEU A 152 7.69 -2.53 -5.65
CA LEU A 152 7.31 -1.33 -4.92
C LEU A 152 6.48 -0.43 -5.83
N THR A 153 5.28 -0.06 -5.40
CA THR A 153 4.47 0.97 -6.07
C THR A 153 4.55 2.28 -5.30
N ILE A 154 4.97 3.35 -5.99
CA ILE A 154 4.99 4.71 -5.47
C ILE A 154 3.71 5.41 -5.90
N HIS A 155 2.81 5.69 -4.95
CA HIS A 155 1.60 6.46 -5.18
C HIS A 155 1.85 7.96 -4.99
N ASN A 156 2.66 8.31 -3.98
CA ASN A 156 3.03 9.70 -3.71
C ASN A 156 4.47 9.81 -3.20
N ILE A 157 5.38 10.28 -4.06
CA ILE A 157 6.81 10.43 -3.73
C ILE A 157 7.08 11.51 -2.66
N GLY A 158 6.12 12.40 -2.40
CA GLY A 158 6.25 13.43 -1.38
C GLY A 158 6.30 12.88 0.05
N TYR A 159 5.80 11.66 0.26
CA TYR A 159 5.86 10.96 1.55
C TYR A 159 6.91 9.85 1.49
N GLN A 160 7.96 9.98 2.27
CA GLN A 160 9.15 9.13 2.14
C GLN A 160 9.46 8.29 3.39
N GLY A 161 8.76 8.55 4.51
CA GLY A 161 9.01 7.85 5.78
C GLY A 161 10.43 8.10 6.28
N ILE A 162 10.82 9.39 6.37
CA ILE A 162 12.13 9.80 6.88
C ILE A 162 12.07 9.88 8.40
N PHE A 163 13.03 9.26 9.07
CA PHE A 163 13.19 9.31 10.53
C PHE A 163 14.65 9.42 10.94
N ASP A 164 14.90 9.72 12.20
CA ASP A 164 16.24 9.93 12.76
C ASP A 164 17.05 8.63 12.76
N ALA A 165 18.29 8.67 12.28
CA ALA A 165 19.20 7.51 12.25
C ALA A 165 19.48 6.94 13.64
N ARG A 166 19.28 7.70 14.73
CA ARG A 166 19.38 7.17 16.11
C ARG A 166 18.31 6.13 16.42
N GLN A 167 17.23 6.09 15.65
CA GLN A 167 16.14 5.12 15.77
C GLN A 167 16.31 3.90 14.84
N VAL A 168 17.47 3.75 14.20
CA VAL A 168 17.76 2.64 13.27
C VAL A 168 17.55 1.26 13.89
N ALA A 169 17.75 1.13 15.20
CA ALA A 169 17.50 -0.10 15.94
C ALA A 169 16.05 -0.58 15.86
N ASP A 170 15.09 0.32 15.60
CA ASP A 170 13.68 -0.02 15.45
C ASP A 170 13.41 -0.90 14.20
N LEU A 171 14.31 -0.87 13.20
CA LEU A 171 14.26 -1.78 12.07
C LEU A 171 14.52 -3.23 12.46
N GLY A 172 15.26 -3.47 13.54
CA GLY A 172 15.65 -4.80 13.99
C GLY A 172 16.63 -5.51 13.05
N LEU A 173 17.30 -4.79 12.15
CA LEU A 173 18.30 -5.37 11.25
C LEU A 173 19.55 -5.79 12.04
N ALA A 174 20.01 -7.01 11.78
CA ALA A 174 21.25 -7.53 12.39
C ALA A 174 22.50 -6.79 11.88
N ASP A 175 22.49 -6.35 10.62
CA ASP A 175 23.60 -5.66 9.99
C ASP A 175 23.13 -4.31 9.38
N PRO A 176 23.53 -3.17 9.95
CA PRO A 176 23.18 -1.85 9.42
C PRO A 176 23.88 -1.50 8.09
N HIS A 177 24.80 -2.33 7.58
CA HIS A 177 25.39 -2.13 6.25
C HIS A 177 24.37 -2.27 5.11
N TRP A 178 23.24 -2.90 5.36
CA TRP A 178 22.12 -2.92 4.42
C TRP A 178 21.49 -1.53 4.19
N LEU A 179 21.73 -0.57 5.10
CA LEU A 179 21.17 0.77 4.99
C LEU A 179 22.06 1.69 4.13
N HIS A 180 21.46 2.70 3.54
CA HIS A 180 22.16 3.69 2.72
C HIS A 180 23.09 4.53 3.60
N GLN A 181 24.40 4.33 3.43
CA GLN A 181 25.42 4.87 4.35
C GLN A 181 25.52 6.39 4.35
N ASP A 182 25.24 7.05 3.21
CA ASP A 182 25.23 8.52 3.14
C ASP A 182 24.08 9.11 3.94
N ASP A 183 22.90 8.48 3.90
CA ASP A 183 21.75 8.90 4.71
C ASP A 183 22.05 8.75 6.20
N LEU A 184 22.66 7.62 6.60
CA LEU A 184 23.06 7.42 8.01
C LEU A 184 24.07 8.48 8.48
N ARG A 185 25.04 8.83 7.63
CA ARG A 185 26.00 9.93 7.91
C ARG A 185 25.31 11.29 7.99
N ALA A 186 24.24 11.48 7.23
CA ALA A 186 23.40 12.67 7.29
C ALA A 186 22.43 12.65 8.48
N GLY A 187 22.41 11.59 9.29
CA GLY A 187 21.57 11.46 10.47
C GLY A 187 20.12 11.03 10.19
N ILE A 188 19.83 10.49 9.02
CA ILE A 188 18.49 10.08 8.63
C ILE A 188 18.43 8.63 8.10
N VAL A 189 17.23 8.06 8.14
CA VAL A 189 16.84 6.87 7.37
C VAL A 189 15.63 7.23 6.53
N ASN A 190 15.65 6.87 5.24
CA ASN A 190 14.55 7.14 4.32
C ASN A 190 13.96 5.81 3.84
N ALA A 191 12.75 5.49 4.30
CA ALA A 191 12.10 4.21 4.00
C ALA A 191 11.86 4.02 2.49
N LEU A 192 11.28 5.02 1.82
CA LEU A 192 10.97 4.93 0.39
C LEU A 192 12.24 4.73 -0.46
N LYS A 193 13.35 5.41 -0.10
CA LYS A 193 14.64 5.24 -0.76
C LYS A 193 15.12 3.80 -0.69
N HIS A 194 15.02 3.16 0.48
CA HIS A 194 15.41 1.76 0.63
C HIS A 194 14.51 0.84 -0.20
N GLY A 195 13.20 1.09 -0.22
CA GLY A 195 12.30 0.35 -1.11
C GLY A 195 12.69 0.46 -2.57
N ILE A 196 13.06 1.67 -3.04
CA ILE A 196 13.52 1.88 -4.44
C ILE A 196 14.84 1.14 -4.68
N LEU A 197 15.77 1.14 -3.75
CA LEU A 197 17.08 0.49 -3.90
C LEU A 197 16.96 -1.04 -4.01
N TYR A 198 16.12 -1.66 -3.19
CA TYR A 198 16.06 -3.12 -3.04
C TYR A 198 14.92 -3.80 -3.82
N ALA A 199 13.87 -3.08 -4.23
CA ALA A 199 12.80 -3.71 -5.00
C ALA A 199 13.29 -4.26 -6.34
N HIS A 200 12.82 -5.44 -6.73
CA HIS A 200 13.10 -6.00 -8.04
C HIS A 200 12.50 -5.17 -9.17
N ALA A 201 11.30 -4.61 -8.94
CA ALA A 201 10.66 -3.67 -9.85
C ALA A 201 10.07 -2.49 -9.05
N VAL A 202 10.11 -1.30 -9.62
CA VAL A 202 9.47 -0.10 -9.07
C VAL A 202 8.39 0.35 -10.03
N THR A 203 7.19 0.56 -9.53
CA THR A 203 6.08 1.07 -10.33
C THR A 203 5.55 2.36 -9.72
N THR A 204 4.83 3.12 -10.53
CA THR A 204 4.07 4.29 -10.09
C THR A 204 2.77 4.41 -10.88
N VAL A 205 1.91 5.35 -10.47
CA VAL A 205 0.50 5.38 -10.84
C VAL A 205 0.20 5.99 -12.22
N SER A 206 1.20 6.43 -12.97
CA SER A 206 1.01 6.81 -14.37
C SER A 206 2.32 6.82 -15.18
N PRO A 207 2.26 6.60 -16.50
CA PRO A 207 3.45 6.72 -17.36
C PRO A 207 4.07 8.13 -17.35
N THR A 208 3.26 9.17 -17.17
CA THR A 208 3.73 10.55 -17.03
C THR A 208 4.45 10.73 -15.71
N TYR A 209 3.84 10.30 -14.62
CA TYR A 209 4.43 10.40 -13.29
C TYR A 209 5.76 9.63 -13.18
N ALA A 210 5.87 8.46 -13.83
CA ALA A 210 7.13 7.72 -13.88
C ALA A 210 8.29 8.52 -14.48
N ARG A 211 8.01 9.41 -15.45
CA ARG A 211 9.01 10.33 -16.02
C ARG A 211 9.25 11.52 -15.11
N GLU A 212 8.22 12.10 -14.55
CA GLU A 212 8.27 13.27 -13.67
C GLU A 212 9.13 13.01 -12.43
N ILE A 213 8.86 11.93 -11.69
CA ILE A 213 9.62 11.60 -10.47
C ILE A 213 11.10 11.28 -10.71
N CYS A 214 11.50 11.06 -11.95
CA CYS A 214 12.90 10.93 -12.34
C CYS A 214 13.58 12.29 -12.63
N THR A 215 12.89 13.43 -12.46
CA THR A 215 13.45 14.77 -12.65
C THR A 215 13.73 15.46 -11.31
N ALA A 216 14.65 16.43 -11.31
CA ALA A 216 14.97 17.21 -10.11
C ALA A 216 13.77 18.05 -9.61
N GLU A 217 12.84 18.40 -10.50
CA GLU A 217 11.65 19.19 -10.17
C GLU A 217 10.62 18.39 -9.36
N TYR A 218 10.44 17.10 -9.68
CA TYR A 218 9.37 16.27 -9.08
C TYR A 218 9.88 15.06 -8.30
N GLY A 219 11.21 14.78 -8.34
CA GLY A 219 11.78 13.59 -7.69
C GLY A 219 11.98 13.71 -6.19
N MET A 220 11.75 14.90 -5.61
CA MET A 220 11.82 15.14 -4.16
C MET A 220 13.11 14.63 -3.49
N GLY A 221 14.24 14.71 -4.24
CA GLY A 221 15.56 14.21 -3.81
C GLY A 221 15.82 12.72 -4.09
N LEU A 222 14.85 11.99 -4.66
CA LEU A 222 15.00 10.58 -5.04
C LEU A 222 15.22 10.37 -6.55
N GLU A 223 15.25 11.43 -7.34
CA GLU A 223 15.39 11.36 -8.80
C GLU A 223 16.66 10.63 -9.26
N GLN A 224 17.75 10.74 -8.54
CA GLN A 224 18.99 10.05 -8.89
C GLN A 224 18.88 8.54 -8.67
N VAL A 225 18.29 8.13 -7.54
CA VAL A 225 18.06 6.71 -7.22
C VAL A 225 17.09 6.09 -8.23
N LEU A 226 16.02 6.82 -8.59
CA LEU A 226 15.05 6.38 -9.60
C LEU A 226 15.68 6.26 -10.99
N ARG A 227 16.47 7.25 -11.41
CA ARG A 227 17.20 7.19 -12.70
C ARG A 227 18.18 6.02 -12.76
N ALA A 228 18.84 5.71 -11.66
CA ALA A 228 19.75 4.57 -11.59
C ALA A 228 19.02 3.21 -11.80
N ARG A 229 17.71 3.15 -11.55
CA ARG A 229 16.87 1.98 -11.85
C ARG A 229 16.54 1.82 -13.34
N GLY A 230 16.72 2.88 -14.14
CA GLY A 230 16.49 2.85 -15.59
C GLY A 230 15.09 2.36 -15.97
N SER A 231 15.02 1.36 -16.83
CA SER A 231 13.74 0.77 -17.30
C SER A 231 12.98 -0.04 -16.24
N ALA A 232 13.54 -0.22 -15.02
CA ALA A 232 12.85 -0.89 -13.93
C ALA A 232 11.81 0.00 -13.23
N VAL A 233 11.67 1.28 -13.62
CA VAL A 233 10.59 2.17 -13.16
C VAL A 233 9.51 2.23 -14.23
N ALA A 234 8.33 1.68 -13.92
CA ALA A 234 7.21 1.62 -14.85
C ALA A 234 5.99 2.39 -14.34
N GLY A 235 5.35 3.16 -15.21
CA GLY A 235 4.08 3.84 -14.90
C GLY A 235 2.89 2.99 -15.32
N ILE A 236 2.01 2.67 -14.37
CA ILE A 236 0.78 1.90 -14.60
C ILE A 236 -0.38 2.75 -14.10
N LEU A 237 -1.33 3.08 -14.97
CA LEU A 237 -2.52 3.83 -14.57
C LEU A 237 -3.36 3.04 -13.58
N ASN A 238 -3.82 3.73 -12.53
CA ASN A 238 -4.76 3.13 -11.60
C ASN A 238 -6.05 2.73 -12.31
N GLY A 239 -6.53 1.54 -12.00
CA GLY A 239 -7.86 1.10 -12.39
C GLY A 239 -8.93 1.68 -11.47
N VAL A 240 -10.18 1.42 -11.83
CA VAL A 240 -11.37 1.82 -11.06
C VAL A 240 -12.21 0.57 -10.80
N ASP A 241 -12.68 0.40 -9.58
CA ASP A 241 -13.69 -0.62 -9.28
C ASP A 241 -15.06 -0.13 -9.77
N TYR A 242 -15.53 -0.67 -10.89
CA TYR A 242 -16.82 -0.33 -11.45
C TYR A 242 -18.02 -0.87 -10.65
N ASP A 243 -17.81 -1.70 -9.64
CA ASP A 243 -18.89 -2.05 -8.72
C ASP A 243 -19.20 -0.89 -7.77
N GLU A 244 -18.23 -0.02 -7.51
CA GLU A 244 -18.38 1.16 -6.65
C GLU A 244 -18.55 2.45 -7.47
N TRP A 245 -17.74 2.64 -8.52
CA TRP A 245 -17.64 3.89 -9.28
C TRP A 245 -18.38 3.83 -10.64
N ASP A 246 -19.57 3.26 -10.66
CA ASP A 246 -20.38 3.18 -11.87
C ASP A 246 -21.59 4.12 -11.79
N PRO A 247 -21.63 5.23 -12.56
CA PRO A 247 -22.75 6.18 -12.53
C PRO A 247 -24.10 5.58 -12.99
N ARG A 248 -24.11 4.39 -13.58
CA ARG A 248 -25.33 3.67 -13.96
C ARG A 248 -26.06 3.09 -12.75
N ARG A 249 -25.35 2.87 -11.63
CA ARG A 249 -25.88 2.19 -10.45
C ARG A 249 -25.40 2.79 -9.12
N ASP A 250 -24.71 3.91 -9.16
CA ASP A 250 -24.22 4.60 -7.96
C ASP A 250 -25.40 5.06 -7.10
N ARG A 251 -25.55 4.44 -5.94
CA ARG A 251 -26.62 4.71 -4.97
C ARG A 251 -26.63 6.15 -4.43
N HIS A 252 -25.54 6.89 -4.58
CA HIS A 252 -25.42 8.27 -4.12
C HIS A 252 -25.90 9.29 -5.17
N LEU A 253 -26.09 8.86 -6.41
CA LEU A 253 -26.60 9.71 -7.48
C LEU A 253 -28.12 9.68 -7.52
N PRO A 254 -28.81 10.83 -7.47
CA PRO A 254 -30.27 10.89 -7.62
C PRO A 254 -30.75 10.60 -9.05
N ILE A 255 -29.87 10.70 -10.04
CA ILE A 255 -30.11 10.39 -11.44
C ILE A 255 -28.92 9.59 -11.96
N HIS A 256 -29.18 8.40 -12.48
CA HIS A 256 -28.14 7.56 -13.07
C HIS A 256 -27.89 7.95 -14.54
N TYR A 257 -26.66 7.74 -15.01
CA TYR A 257 -26.28 7.99 -16.40
C TYR A 257 -25.17 7.06 -16.88
N ASP A 258 -25.03 6.98 -18.18
CA ASP A 258 -23.98 6.26 -18.90
C ASP A 258 -23.39 7.13 -20.02
N GLU A 259 -22.56 6.54 -20.87
CA GLU A 259 -21.94 7.21 -22.01
C GLU A 259 -22.94 7.70 -23.06
N HIS A 260 -24.15 7.13 -23.09
CA HIS A 260 -25.22 7.50 -24.04
C HIS A 260 -26.17 8.56 -23.46
N THR A 261 -26.18 8.72 -22.15
CA THR A 261 -27.13 9.59 -21.43
C THR A 261 -26.44 10.71 -20.65
N LEU A 262 -25.27 11.19 -21.12
CA LEU A 262 -24.47 12.23 -20.48
C LEU A 262 -25.22 13.54 -20.16
N ARG A 263 -26.37 13.79 -20.79
CA ARG A 263 -27.24 14.96 -20.48
C ARG A 263 -27.68 14.95 -19.02
N ALA A 264 -27.88 13.79 -18.41
CA ALA A 264 -28.24 13.65 -17.01
C ALA A 264 -27.16 14.21 -16.08
N LYS A 265 -25.88 14.18 -16.48
CA LYS A 265 -24.77 14.77 -15.72
C LYS A 265 -24.90 16.31 -15.58
N ALA A 266 -25.44 16.99 -16.57
CA ALA A 266 -25.70 18.42 -16.50
C ALA A 266 -26.84 18.75 -15.48
N GLU A 267 -27.83 17.87 -15.36
CA GLU A 267 -28.89 18.00 -14.37
C GLU A 267 -28.38 17.72 -12.96
N LEU A 268 -27.56 16.69 -12.80
CA LEU A 268 -26.85 16.40 -11.54
C LEU A 268 -26.00 17.59 -11.08
N LYS A 269 -25.26 18.23 -11.99
CA LYS A 269 -24.47 19.42 -11.69
C LYS A 269 -25.36 20.54 -11.16
N ARG A 270 -26.47 20.85 -11.86
CA ARG A 270 -27.41 21.90 -11.41
C ARG A 270 -27.99 21.60 -10.03
N THR A 271 -28.41 20.37 -9.82
CA THR A 271 -28.94 19.91 -8.52
C THR A 271 -27.91 20.04 -7.41
N PHE A 272 -26.68 19.64 -7.68
CA PHE A 272 -25.57 19.77 -6.72
C PHE A 272 -25.27 21.24 -6.39
N LEU A 273 -25.12 22.09 -7.41
CA LEU A 273 -24.86 23.53 -7.21
C LEU A 273 -25.98 24.19 -6.40
N ALA A 274 -27.24 23.89 -6.74
CA ALA A 274 -28.40 24.43 -5.99
C ALA A 274 -28.39 24.00 -4.52
N ARG A 275 -28.05 22.74 -4.20
CA ARG A 275 -27.94 22.26 -2.83
C ARG A 275 -26.81 22.93 -2.04
N GLN A 276 -25.75 23.35 -2.73
CA GLN A 276 -24.62 24.07 -2.12
C GLN A 276 -24.81 25.59 -2.09
N GLY A 277 -25.95 26.12 -2.58
CA GLY A 277 -26.17 27.56 -2.69
C GLY A 277 -25.24 28.25 -3.69
N LEU A 278 -24.72 27.49 -4.66
CA LEU A 278 -23.84 27.99 -5.71
C LEU A 278 -24.62 28.26 -7.01
N PRO A 279 -24.23 29.29 -7.81
CA PRO A 279 -24.87 29.61 -9.08
C PRO A 279 -24.64 28.53 -10.16
#